data_5e4c122c1b9348eae429ca343230a082
#
_entry.id   5e4c122c1b9348eae429ca343230a082
#
_cell.length_a   1.000
_cell.length_b   1.000
_cell.length_c   1.000
_cell.angle_alpha   90.00
_cell.angle_beta   90.00
_cell.angle_gamma   90.00
#
_symmetry.space_group_name_H-M   'P 1'
#
loop_
_entity.id
_entity.type
_entity.pdbx_description
1 polymer ?
#
loop_
_entity_poly.entity_id
_entity_poly.type
_entity_poly.pdbx_seq_one_letter_code
_entity_poly.pdbx_strand_id
1 'polypeptide(L)'
;MTPFFSRCRWLLPSLGLVLLARAAGTEPVFNVLDYGARPDASAPATEAIRSAIQAARAAGGGTVVIPAGNYVTGPIELVSNLVLRIDAGAVLRFPAARLPLAPGRVQGIECLEPIPLIGGSGLENVTITGRGTITTNNVDWTHLAGGPQPKTETTTGSAFGPAWNRLLALLQQKTPQPEEEYLRAAPLLRPAFIRTRESRHILIEGIRMVGAPFWSVHLLYSEDVVVRGVSLETFPGAFTGGIYVDSSRDVRIADCYLDNGDDAITLKAGKDADGLRVNRPTENVTITNCIIHRGSGGIVIGSETSGGIRNVVVSNIVCQGTQGGINIKSERGRGGFVANIRIDNVVMDDVGRAINVAQFYSMQGEAPLPPGPVSARTPVFRDISISHITIRRSRGRSDYGWNPVSISGNKFGAPVMISIAGLPEKPIEGLRLSDIVGSGLGGLQARDTLGLELRNIEVTPERGPAFLVRDSAGLRLADLATRRGATGVPVVRLDRCPGATIEGATAARPFLSVGLGEARGIVVGSPSITAEESAEDFWGPAE
;
A
#
# COMPACT_ATOMS: atom_id res chain seq x y z
N MET A 1 -70.56 30.49 -44.73
CA MET A 1 -70.14 29.08 -44.80
C MET A 1 -69.30 28.77 -43.57
N THR A 2 -69.91 28.18 -42.58
CA THR A 2 -69.37 27.89 -41.26
C THR A 2 -68.75 26.50 -41.24
N PRO A 3 -67.60 26.27 -40.60
CA PRO A 3 -67.09 24.91 -40.36
C PRO A 3 -67.46 24.40 -38.97
N PHE A 4 -67.90 23.17 -38.94
CA PHE A 4 -68.22 22.34 -37.78
C PHE A 4 -66.97 22.00 -36.98
N PHE A 5 -66.97 22.27 -35.65
CA PHE A 5 -66.01 21.73 -34.70
C PHE A 5 -66.63 20.50 -34.00
N SER A 6 -66.07 19.31 -34.24
CA SER A 6 -66.32 18.08 -33.54
C SER A 6 -65.44 18.00 -32.27
N ARG A 7 -66.04 17.98 -31.09
CA ARG A 7 -65.33 17.79 -29.81
C ARG A 7 -65.18 16.29 -29.53
N CYS A 8 -63.98 15.75 -29.63
CA CYS A 8 -63.61 14.44 -29.13
C CYS A 8 -63.16 14.56 -27.67
N ARG A 9 -63.93 14.08 -26.72
CA ARG A 9 -63.56 13.96 -25.28
C ARG A 9 -62.79 12.65 -25.10
N TRP A 10 -61.48 12.73 -24.81
CA TRP A 10 -60.70 11.60 -24.33
C TRP A 10 -60.84 11.52 -22.81
N LEU A 11 -61.42 10.45 -22.32
CA LEU A 11 -61.38 10.04 -20.90
C LEU A 11 -60.00 9.44 -20.63
N LEU A 12 -59.15 10.12 -19.89
CA LEU A 12 -57.93 9.56 -19.32
C LEU A 12 -58.29 8.83 -18.02
N PRO A 13 -57.89 7.53 -17.83
CA PRO A 13 -58.01 6.88 -16.54
C PRO A 13 -56.92 7.47 -15.62
N SER A 14 -57.32 8.05 -14.52
CA SER A 14 -56.49 8.46 -13.41
C SER A 14 -55.85 7.24 -12.77
N LEU A 15 -54.57 6.94 -13.16
CA LEU A 15 -53.73 6.01 -12.44
C LEU A 15 -53.38 6.66 -11.09
N GLY A 16 -54.02 6.26 -10.04
CA GLY A 16 -53.68 6.64 -8.67
C GLY A 16 -52.31 6.06 -8.32
N LEU A 17 -51.30 6.93 -8.34
CA LEU A 17 -49.97 6.63 -7.81
C LEU A 17 -50.11 6.54 -6.28
N VAL A 18 -50.25 5.34 -5.75
CA VAL A 18 -50.16 5.09 -4.30
C VAL A 18 -48.68 5.26 -3.93
N LEU A 19 -48.32 6.48 -3.57
CA LEU A 19 -47.09 6.75 -2.82
C LEU A 19 -47.25 6.12 -1.43
N LEU A 20 -46.75 4.90 -1.28
CA LEU A 20 -46.48 4.33 0.03
C LEU A 20 -45.43 5.21 0.69
N ALA A 21 -45.86 6.22 1.44
CA ALA A 21 -45.02 6.93 2.37
C ALA A 21 -44.50 5.91 3.39
N ARG A 22 -43.27 5.44 3.19
CA ARG A 22 -42.56 4.69 4.21
C ARG A 22 -42.46 5.65 5.40
N ALA A 23 -43.24 5.38 6.46
CA ALA A 23 -43.07 6.08 7.73
C ALA A 23 -41.57 6.03 8.05
N ALA A 24 -40.96 7.14 8.45
CA ALA A 24 -39.59 7.19 8.95
C ALA A 24 -39.57 6.42 10.28
N GLY A 25 -39.60 5.08 10.19
CA GLY A 25 -39.40 4.18 11.31
C GLY A 25 -37.96 4.30 11.75
N THR A 26 -37.71 4.34 13.03
CA THR A 26 -36.37 4.21 13.60
C THR A 26 -35.74 2.96 13.02
N GLU A 27 -34.50 3.11 12.52
CA GLU A 27 -33.73 1.96 12.00
C GLU A 27 -33.72 0.84 13.05
N PRO A 28 -34.05 -0.41 12.69
CA PRO A 28 -34.14 -1.49 13.67
C PRO A 28 -32.76 -1.78 14.28
N VAL A 29 -32.74 -1.91 15.61
CA VAL A 29 -31.53 -2.16 16.39
C VAL A 29 -31.61 -3.56 17.02
N PHE A 30 -30.56 -4.34 16.85
CA PHE A 30 -30.42 -5.71 17.34
C PHE A 30 -29.25 -5.79 18.31
N ASN A 31 -29.52 -5.78 19.61
CA ASN A 31 -28.49 -5.90 20.63
C ASN A 31 -28.11 -7.37 20.82
N VAL A 32 -26.81 -7.70 20.68
CA VAL A 32 -26.34 -9.10 20.80
C VAL A 32 -26.66 -9.73 22.17
N LEU A 33 -26.86 -8.91 23.22
CA LEU A 33 -27.28 -9.41 24.53
C LEU A 33 -28.68 -10.02 24.50
N ASP A 34 -29.58 -9.50 23.68
CA ASP A 34 -30.93 -10.03 23.52
C ASP A 34 -30.93 -11.39 22.83
N TYR A 35 -29.82 -11.75 22.19
CA TYR A 35 -29.58 -13.05 21.54
C TYR A 35 -28.69 -13.97 22.35
N GLY A 36 -28.40 -13.61 23.62
CA GLY A 36 -27.69 -14.47 24.57
C GLY A 36 -26.17 -14.26 24.62
N ALA A 37 -25.63 -13.20 24.02
CA ALA A 37 -24.23 -12.87 24.21
C ALA A 37 -23.95 -12.49 25.67
N ARG A 38 -22.78 -12.89 26.18
CA ARG A 38 -22.36 -12.59 27.55
C ARG A 38 -21.16 -11.64 27.54
N PRO A 39 -21.27 -10.46 28.17
CA PRO A 39 -20.22 -9.43 28.12
C PRO A 39 -19.03 -9.71 29.04
N ASP A 40 -18.99 -10.84 29.72
CA ASP A 40 -17.93 -11.29 30.63
C ASP A 40 -17.02 -12.38 30.02
N ALA A 41 -17.20 -12.70 28.74
CA ALA A 41 -16.52 -13.77 28.02
C ALA A 41 -16.71 -15.18 28.64
N SER A 42 -17.73 -15.38 29.48
CA SER A 42 -18.02 -16.69 30.11
C SER A 42 -18.54 -17.75 29.12
N ALA A 43 -18.97 -17.32 27.94
CA ALA A 43 -19.36 -18.18 26.83
C ALA A 43 -19.05 -17.52 25.47
N PRO A 44 -18.82 -18.31 24.40
CA PRO A 44 -18.64 -17.77 23.05
C PRO A 44 -19.87 -16.97 22.59
N ALA A 45 -19.66 -15.77 22.08
CA ALA A 45 -20.70 -14.89 21.57
C ALA A 45 -21.04 -15.14 20.08
N THR A 46 -20.37 -16.08 19.42
CA THR A 46 -20.48 -16.32 17.95
C THR A 46 -21.91 -16.51 17.50
N GLU A 47 -22.66 -17.39 18.16
CA GLU A 47 -24.04 -17.70 17.80
C GLU A 47 -25.00 -16.54 18.07
N ALA A 48 -24.79 -15.80 19.16
CA ALA A 48 -25.58 -14.62 19.49
C ALA A 48 -25.39 -13.51 18.46
N ILE A 49 -24.13 -13.23 18.08
CA ILE A 49 -23.80 -12.25 17.04
C ILE A 49 -24.40 -12.68 15.69
N ARG A 50 -24.24 -13.95 15.31
CA ARG A 50 -24.83 -14.51 14.09
C ARG A 50 -26.36 -14.36 14.07
N SER A 51 -27.03 -14.69 15.17
CA SER A 51 -28.49 -14.59 15.27
C SER A 51 -28.98 -13.15 15.16
N ALA A 52 -28.28 -12.18 15.79
CA ALA A 52 -28.58 -10.77 15.66
C ALA A 52 -28.41 -10.28 14.20
N ILE A 53 -27.36 -10.71 13.50
CA ILE A 53 -27.14 -10.38 12.08
C ILE A 53 -28.21 -10.99 11.19
N GLN A 54 -28.63 -12.23 11.44
CA GLN A 54 -29.71 -12.86 10.68
C GLN A 54 -31.08 -12.18 10.93
N ALA A 55 -31.32 -11.70 12.14
CA ALA A 55 -32.51 -10.91 12.45
C ALA A 55 -32.50 -9.56 11.69
N ALA A 56 -31.37 -8.88 11.66
CA ALA A 56 -31.18 -7.67 10.86
C ALA A 56 -31.42 -7.95 9.36
N ARG A 57 -30.84 -9.03 8.83
CA ARG A 57 -31.08 -9.47 7.44
C ARG A 57 -32.56 -9.73 7.16
N ALA A 58 -33.25 -10.43 8.05
CA ALA A 58 -34.68 -10.72 7.90
C ALA A 58 -35.55 -9.46 7.93
N ALA A 59 -35.10 -8.41 8.64
CA ALA A 59 -35.75 -7.10 8.68
C ALA A 59 -35.44 -6.22 7.44
N GLY A 60 -34.60 -6.71 6.53
CA GLY A 60 -34.15 -5.95 5.35
C GLY A 60 -32.98 -5.01 5.61
N GLY A 61 -32.38 -5.04 6.79
CA GLY A 61 -31.26 -4.25 7.25
C GLY A 61 -31.40 -3.79 8.70
N GLY A 62 -30.43 -3.08 9.21
CA GLY A 62 -30.46 -2.50 10.55
C GLY A 62 -29.11 -2.51 11.26
N THR A 63 -29.11 -2.03 12.50
CA THR A 63 -27.92 -1.91 13.33
C THR A 63 -27.81 -3.09 14.31
N VAL A 64 -26.76 -3.91 14.16
CA VAL A 64 -26.35 -4.88 15.17
C VAL A 64 -25.37 -4.23 16.14
N VAL A 65 -25.71 -4.22 17.42
CA VAL A 65 -24.93 -3.56 18.47
C VAL A 65 -24.24 -4.59 19.34
N ILE A 66 -22.93 -4.39 19.51
CA ILE A 66 -22.11 -5.11 20.49
C ILE A 66 -21.74 -4.09 21.58
N PRO A 67 -22.46 -4.07 22.70
CA PRO A 67 -22.24 -3.09 23.77
C PRO A 67 -20.94 -3.35 24.54
N ALA A 68 -20.57 -2.44 25.44
CA ALA A 68 -19.38 -2.58 26.29
C ALA A 68 -19.33 -3.94 26.98
N GLY A 69 -18.15 -4.57 27.01
CA GLY A 69 -17.92 -5.89 27.58
C GLY A 69 -16.81 -6.66 26.88
N ASN A 70 -16.47 -7.82 27.38
CA ASN A 70 -15.50 -8.73 26.78
C ASN A 70 -16.22 -9.90 26.12
N TYR A 71 -15.94 -10.13 24.85
CA TYR A 71 -16.57 -11.18 24.06
C TYR A 71 -15.51 -12.05 23.38
N VAL A 72 -15.68 -13.36 23.45
CA VAL A 72 -14.94 -14.32 22.64
C VAL A 72 -15.82 -14.76 21.48
N THR A 73 -15.33 -14.64 20.25
CA THR A 73 -16.13 -14.99 19.07
C THR A 73 -15.28 -15.66 17.99
N GLY A 74 -15.94 -16.49 17.18
CA GLY A 74 -15.43 -16.91 15.87
C GLY A 74 -15.68 -15.87 14.79
N PRO A 75 -15.45 -16.21 13.51
CA PRO A 75 -15.68 -15.31 12.40
C PRO A 75 -17.10 -14.73 12.36
N ILE A 76 -17.21 -13.47 11.96
CA ILE A 76 -18.46 -12.72 11.80
C ILE A 76 -18.70 -12.51 10.31
N GLU A 77 -19.68 -13.22 9.76
CA GLU A 77 -20.12 -13.04 8.38
C GLU A 77 -21.10 -11.86 8.31
N LEU A 78 -20.77 -10.87 7.47
CA LEU A 78 -21.59 -9.69 7.25
C LEU A 78 -22.63 -9.94 6.17
N VAL A 79 -23.72 -9.18 6.23
CA VAL A 79 -24.78 -9.17 5.22
C VAL A 79 -24.99 -7.75 4.70
N SER A 80 -25.58 -7.60 3.52
CA SER A 80 -25.89 -6.28 2.96
C SER A 80 -26.90 -5.50 3.82
N ASN A 81 -26.84 -4.16 3.74
CA ASN A 81 -27.66 -3.22 4.50
C ASN A 81 -27.49 -3.35 6.03
N LEU A 82 -26.27 -3.62 6.48
CA LEU A 82 -25.93 -3.84 7.89
C LEU A 82 -25.04 -2.75 8.44
N VAL A 83 -25.36 -2.23 9.62
CA VAL A 83 -24.44 -1.51 10.49
C VAL A 83 -24.01 -2.45 11.62
N LEU A 84 -22.73 -2.85 11.64
CA LEU A 84 -22.13 -3.54 12.79
C LEU A 84 -21.46 -2.49 13.69
N ARG A 85 -22.10 -2.20 14.82
CA ARG A 85 -21.61 -1.22 15.79
C ARG A 85 -20.98 -1.91 16.99
N ILE A 86 -19.68 -1.63 17.18
CA ILE A 86 -18.89 -2.14 18.31
C ILE A 86 -18.68 -0.96 19.27
N ASP A 87 -19.44 -0.89 20.35
CA ASP A 87 -19.48 0.26 21.23
C ASP A 87 -18.17 0.45 22.00
N ALA A 88 -17.93 1.66 22.50
CA ALA A 88 -16.81 1.97 23.37
C ALA A 88 -16.81 1.04 24.59
N GLY A 89 -15.64 0.46 24.90
CA GLY A 89 -15.49 -0.54 25.97
C GLY A 89 -15.86 -1.98 25.55
N ALA A 90 -16.34 -2.21 24.34
CA ALA A 90 -16.48 -3.56 23.79
C ALA A 90 -15.11 -4.08 23.31
N VAL A 91 -14.76 -5.30 23.69
CA VAL A 91 -13.56 -6.01 23.24
C VAL A 91 -13.96 -7.36 22.65
N LEU A 92 -13.79 -7.51 21.33
CA LEU A 92 -14.03 -8.75 20.62
C LEU A 92 -12.70 -9.48 20.41
N ARG A 93 -12.57 -10.65 21.04
CA ARG A 93 -11.38 -11.50 20.89
C ARG A 93 -11.68 -12.67 19.97
N PHE A 94 -10.81 -12.86 18.98
CA PHE A 94 -10.86 -13.97 18.04
C PHE A 94 -9.74 -14.96 18.34
N PRO A 95 -10.01 -16.08 19.03
CA PRO A 95 -9.02 -17.13 19.26
C PRO A 95 -8.53 -17.73 17.95
N ALA A 96 -7.29 -18.17 17.92
CA ALA A 96 -6.74 -18.86 16.76
C ALA A 96 -7.48 -20.18 16.53
N ALA A 97 -7.96 -20.39 15.33
CA ALA A 97 -8.68 -21.58 14.93
C ALA A 97 -8.46 -21.88 13.45
N ARG A 98 -8.60 -23.13 13.04
CA ARG A 98 -8.66 -23.47 11.63
C ARG A 98 -9.98 -22.98 11.06
N LEU A 99 -9.90 -22.17 10.00
CA LEU A 99 -11.06 -21.58 9.36
C LEU A 99 -11.35 -22.25 8.02
N PRO A 100 -12.63 -22.28 7.60
CA PRO A 100 -13.00 -22.66 6.24
C PRO A 100 -12.28 -21.80 5.21
N LEU A 101 -11.98 -22.39 4.06
CA LEU A 101 -11.42 -21.69 2.92
C LEU A 101 -12.52 -21.20 1.99
N ALA A 102 -12.32 -20.04 1.42
CA ALA A 102 -13.21 -19.43 0.41
C ALA A 102 -12.38 -18.80 -0.71
N PRO A 103 -12.96 -18.58 -1.89
CA PRO A 103 -12.29 -17.86 -2.97
C PRO A 103 -11.83 -16.48 -2.51
N GLY A 104 -10.57 -16.15 -2.79
CA GLY A 104 -9.96 -14.88 -2.45
C GLY A 104 -8.68 -14.65 -3.23
N ARG A 105 -7.75 -13.88 -2.64
CA ARG A 105 -6.46 -13.57 -3.26
C ARG A 105 -5.38 -13.46 -2.20
N VAL A 106 -4.38 -14.31 -2.31
CA VAL A 106 -3.19 -14.27 -1.44
C VAL A 106 -1.99 -13.78 -2.25
N GLN A 107 -1.29 -12.75 -1.75
CA GLN A 107 -0.11 -12.18 -2.40
C GLN A 107 -0.32 -11.88 -3.90
N GLY A 108 -1.51 -11.40 -4.26
CA GLY A 108 -1.87 -11.00 -5.61
C GLY A 108 -2.28 -12.14 -6.56
N ILE A 109 -2.44 -13.37 -6.09
CA ILE A 109 -2.84 -14.54 -6.87
C ILE A 109 -4.19 -15.07 -6.36
N GLU A 110 -5.17 -15.26 -7.25
CA GLU A 110 -6.47 -15.85 -6.90
C GLU A 110 -6.31 -17.30 -6.45
N CYS A 111 -6.86 -17.61 -5.28
CA CYS A 111 -6.81 -18.95 -4.69
C CYS A 111 -7.89 -19.10 -3.61
N LEU A 112 -7.94 -20.29 -3.00
CA LEU A 112 -8.65 -20.46 -1.74
C LEU A 112 -7.83 -19.89 -0.59
N GLU A 113 -8.47 -19.12 0.28
CA GLU A 113 -7.87 -18.56 1.48
C GLU A 113 -8.84 -18.60 2.66
N PRO A 114 -8.38 -18.51 3.91
CA PRO A 114 -9.26 -18.50 5.07
C PRO A 114 -10.29 -17.38 4.98
N ILE A 115 -11.53 -17.68 5.38
CA ILE A 115 -12.54 -16.62 5.55
C ILE A 115 -12.01 -15.56 6.52
N PRO A 116 -12.35 -14.27 6.34
CA PRO A 116 -11.91 -13.22 7.26
C PRO A 116 -12.53 -13.38 8.65
N LEU A 117 -11.94 -12.76 9.65
CA LEU A 117 -12.55 -12.72 10.97
C LEU A 117 -13.83 -11.88 10.99
N ILE A 118 -13.88 -10.80 10.20
CA ILE A 118 -15.09 -10.01 9.94
C ILE A 118 -15.13 -9.72 8.44
N GLY A 119 -16.24 -10.04 7.77
CA GLY A 119 -16.35 -9.69 6.34
C GLY A 119 -17.33 -10.54 5.56
N GLY A 120 -17.19 -10.51 4.23
CA GLY A 120 -18.01 -11.24 3.30
C GLY A 120 -17.74 -10.88 1.84
N SER A 121 -18.53 -11.45 0.94
CA SER A 121 -18.45 -11.21 -0.50
C SER A 121 -19.80 -10.71 -1.02
N GLY A 122 -19.77 -9.85 -2.05
CA GLY A 122 -20.99 -9.31 -2.67
C GLY A 122 -21.81 -8.42 -1.74
N LEU A 123 -21.16 -7.77 -0.77
CA LEU A 123 -21.83 -6.92 0.21
C LEU A 123 -22.18 -5.56 -0.41
N GLU A 124 -23.31 -5.00 0.00
CA GLU A 124 -23.76 -3.67 -0.37
C GLU A 124 -24.29 -2.92 0.86
N ASN A 125 -23.92 -1.64 0.99
CA ASN A 125 -24.36 -0.76 2.09
C ASN A 125 -24.02 -1.34 3.47
N VAL A 126 -22.73 -1.55 3.75
CA VAL A 126 -22.27 -2.09 5.02
C VAL A 126 -21.42 -1.08 5.76
N THR A 127 -21.71 -0.90 7.02
CA THR A 127 -20.92 -0.07 7.94
C THR A 127 -20.39 -0.92 9.09
N ILE A 128 -19.08 -0.84 9.34
CA ILE A 128 -18.45 -1.34 10.56
C ILE A 128 -18.00 -0.10 11.32
N THR A 129 -18.56 0.16 12.49
CA THR A 129 -18.34 1.42 13.21
C THR A 129 -18.26 1.24 14.73
N GLY A 130 -17.95 2.31 15.42
CA GLY A 130 -17.89 2.39 16.88
C GLY A 130 -16.50 2.75 17.39
N ARG A 131 -16.29 2.56 18.71
CA ARG A 131 -14.99 2.80 19.37
C ARG A 131 -14.53 1.59 20.17
N GLY A 132 -15.05 0.42 19.84
CA GLY A 132 -14.65 -0.83 20.43
C GLY A 132 -13.33 -1.34 19.85
N THR A 133 -12.85 -2.42 20.44
CA THR A 133 -11.59 -3.08 20.06
C THR A 133 -11.89 -4.47 19.51
N ILE A 134 -11.31 -4.78 18.36
CA ILE A 134 -11.19 -6.16 17.89
C ILE A 134 -9.75 -6.62 18.07
N THR A 135 -9.54 -7.83 18.57
CA THR A 135 -8.20 -8.29 18.93
C THR A 135 -7.99 -9.78 18.68
N THR A 136 -6.76 -10.13 18.38
CA THR A 136 -6.29 -11.52 18.40
C THR A 136 -4.89 -11.60 18.99
N ASN A 137 -4.42 -12.82 19.25
CA ASN A 137 -3.02 -13.08 19.46
C ASN A 137 -2.40 -13.56 18.14
N ASN A 138 -1.66 -12.69 17.46
CA ASN A 138 -1.02 -13.01 16.18
C ASN A 138 0.01 -14.16 16.27
N VAL A 139 0.60 -14.36 17.45
CA VAL A 139 1.54 -15.46 17.70
C VAL A 139 0.82 -16.80 17.62
N ASP A 140 -0.37 -16.92 18.23
CA ASP A 140 -1.17 -18.16 18.17
C ASP A 140 -1.58 -18.49 16.75
N TRP A 141 -1.96 -17.49 15.96
CA TRP A 141 -2.28 -17.68 14.55
C TRP A 141 -1.06 -18.14 13.73
N THR A 142 0.12 -17.62 14.03
CA THR A 142 1.37 -18.03 13.39
C THR A 142 1.70 -19.48 13.74
N HIS A 143 1.53 -19.87 15.00
CA HIS A 143 1.75 -21.24 15.44
C HIS A 143 0.75 -22.23 14.84
N LEU A 144 -0.53 -21.88 14.82
CA LEU A 144 -1.57 -22.72 14.22
C LEU A 144 -1.29 -23.00 12.75
N ALA A 145 -0.70 -22.02 12.07
CA ALA A 145 -0.31 -22.14 10.68
C ALA A 145 1.00 -22.96 10.46
N GLY A 146 1.61 -23.50 11.51
CA GLY A 146 2.86 -24.26 11.43
C GLY A 146 4.09 -23.42 11.11
N GLY A 147 4.00 -22.10 11.30
CA GLY A 147 5.10 -21.18 11.09
C GLY A 147 6.18 -21.31 12.15
N PRO A 148 7.45 -21.07 11.81
CA PRO A 148 8.50 -20.95 12.82
C PRO A 148 8.19 -19.77 13.73
N GLN A 149 8.58 -19.88 15.00
CA GLN A 149 8.61 -18.76 15.94
C GLN A 149 9.25 -17.56 15.24
N PRO A 150 8.76 -16.33 15.44
CA PRO A 150 9.49 -15.16 15.03
C PRO A 150 10.85 -15.20 15.77
N LYS A 151 11.86 -15.71 15.11
CA LYS A 151 13.23 -15.54 15.59
C LYS A 151 13.51 -14.07 15.43
N THR A 152 13.64 -13.39 16.55
CA THR A 152 14.39 -12.15 16.64
C THR A 152 15.73 -12.42 15.99
N GLU A 153 16.04 -11.65 14.94
CA GLU A 153 17.30 -11.59 14.23
C GLU A 153 17.55 -12.63 13.13
N THR A 154 17.84 -12.05 11.95
CA THR A 154 18.62 -12.64 10.86
C THR A 154 18.15 -13.97 10.26
N THR A 155 17.07 -13.96 9.53
CA THR A 155 16.90 -14.92 8.42
C THR A 155 17.16 -14.22 7.09
N THR A 156 18.42 -14.07 6.75
CA THR A 156 18.88 -13.93 5.37
C THR A 156 18.60 -15.25 4.67
N GLY A 157 17.66 -15.26 3.76
CA GLY A 157 17.27 -16.45 3.01
C GLY A 157 15.82 -16.78 3.27
N SER A 158 14.97 -16.43 2.31
CA SER A 158 13.53 -16.58 2.27
C SER A 158 12.90 -16.82 3.67
N ALA A 159 12.46 -15.77 4.29
CA ALA A 159 11.71 -15.81 5.57
C ALA A 159 10.51 -16.79 5.52
N PHE A 160 10.31 -17.41 4.39
CA PHE A 160 9.16 -18.20 4.01
C PHE A 160 9.50 -19.70 3.86
N GLY A 161 10.78 -20.05 3.73
CA GLY A 161 11.20 -21.43 3.66
C GLY A 161 10.41 -22.32 2.68
N PRO A 162 10.47 -23.65 2.87
CA PRO A 162 9.78 -24.60 2.01
C PRO A 162 8.27 -24.41 1.91
N ALA A 163 7.63 -23.93 2.96
CA ALA A 163 6.18 -23.71 2.99
C ALA A 163 5.72 -22.60 2.01
N TRP A 164 6.50 -21.53 1.91
CA TRP A 164 6.24 -20.47 0.91
C TRP A 164 6.42 -20.98 -0.52
N ASN A 165 7.52 -21.66 -0.79
CA ASN A 165 7.77 -22.20 -2.13
C ASN A 165 6.67 -23.17 -2.53
N ARG A 166 6.17 -23.96 -1.60
CA ARG A 166 5.03 -24.86 -1.81
C ARG A 166 3.76 -24.10 -2.12
N LEU A 167 3.45 -23.02 -1.37
CA LEU A 167 2.31 -22.17 -1.66
C LEU A 167 2.42 -21.53 -3.04
N LEU A 168 3.59 -20.98 -3.41
CA LEU A 168 3.81 -20.43 -4.75
C LEU A 168 3.60 -21.46 -5.84
N ALA A 169 4.07 -22.68 -5.65
CA ALA A 169 3.87 -23.78 -6.59
C ALA A 169 2.39 -24.15 -6.73
N LEU A 170 1.64 -24.19 -5.62
CA LEU A 170 0.19 -24.42 -5.63
C LEU A 170 -0.56 -23.30 -6.36
N LEU A 171 -0.18 -22.04 -6.11
CA LEU A 171 -0.81 -20.87 -6.71
C LEU A 171 -0.52 -20.72 -8.21
N GLN A 172 0.52 -21.38 -8.71
CA GLN A 172 0.85 -21.42 -10.14
C GLN A 172 0.11 -22.51 -10.91
N GLN A 173 -0.56 -23.44 -10.22
CA GLN A 173 -1.31 -24.51 -10.87
C GLN A 173 -2.62 -23.96 -11.48
N LYS A 174 -2.97 -24.47 -12.66
CA LYS A 174 -4.18 -24.06 -13.39
C LYS A 174 -5.46 -24.59 -12.75
N THR A 175 -5.36 -25.66 -11.97
CA THR A 175 -6.47 -26.34 -11.33
C THR A 175 -6.42 -26.11 -9.82
N PRO A 176 -7.53 -25.72 -9.18
CA PRO A 176 -7.61 -25.64 -7.72
C PRO A 176 -7.18 -26.97 -7.08
N GLN A 177 -6.37 -26.89 -6.04
CA GLN A 177 -5.90 -28.05 -5.31
C GLN A 177 -6.84 -28.35 -4.14
N PRO A 178 -6.84 -29.56 -3.57
CA PRO A 178 -7.57 -29.89 -2.35
C PRO A 178 -7.17 -28.96 -1.20
N GLU A 179 -8.13 -28.64 -0.34
CA GLU A 179 -7.96 -27.75 0.82
C GLU A 179 -6.76 -28.11 1.69
N GLU A 180 -6.52 -29.40 1.89
CA GLU A 180 -5.40 -29.91 2.69
C GLU A 180 -4.04 -29.49 2.15
N GLU A 181 -3.89 -29.29 0.83
CA GLU A 181 -2.65 -28.82 0.25
C GLU A 181 -2.37 -27.34 0.59
N TYR A 182 -3.41 -26.51 0.62
CA TYR A 182 -3.28 -25.12 1.08
C TYR A 182 -2.99 -25.08 2.58
N LEU A 183 -3.63 -25.93 3.38
CA LEU A 183 -3.39 -26.04 4.81
C LEU A 183 -1.96 -26.52 5.13
N ARG A 184 -1.39 -27.38 4.30
CA ARG A 184 0.03 -27.78 4.42
C ARG A 184 1.02 -26.69 4.02
N ALA A 185 0.58 -25.74 3.21
CA ALA A 185 1.37 -24.57 2.82
C ALA A 185 1.34 -23.44 3.87
N ALA A 186 0.85 -23.72 5.00
CA ALA A 186 0.15 -22.90 5.95
C ALA A 186 0.83 -21.84 6.80
N PRO A 187 2.08 -21.37 6.78
CA PRO A 187 2.37 -20.15 7.53
C PRO A 187 1.65 -18.92 6.99
N LEU A 188 1.14 -18.99 5.75
CA LEU A 188 0.54 -17.86 5.05
C LEU A 188 -0.99 -17.91 4.97
N LEU A 189 -1.61 -19.03 5.32
CA LEU A 189 -3.07 -19.15 5.35
C LEU A 189 -3.64 -18.61 6.66
N ARG A 190 -3.25 -17.39 7.03
CA ARG A 190 -3.81 -16.64 8.15
C ARG A 190 -4.89 -15.70 7.62
N PRO A 191 -6.04 -15.56 8.33
CA PRO A 191 -7.13 -14.72 7.86
C PRO A 191 -6.78 -13.23 7.94
N ALA A 192 -7.38 -12.41 7.08
CA ALA A 192 -7.46 -10.98 7.32
C ALA A 192 -8.40 -10.70 8.53
N PHE A 193 -8.17 -9.59 9.25
CA PHE A 193 -9.14 -9.16 10.27
C PHE A 193 -10.46 -8.81 9.60
N ILE A 194 -10.43 -7.82 8.71
CA ILE A 194 -11.60 -7.39 7.94
C ILE A 194 -11.28 -7.60 6.47
N ARG A 195 -12.15 -8.29 5.76
CA ARG A 195 -12.08 -8.38 4.30
C ARG A 195 -13.45 -8.20 3.67
N THR A 196 -13.52 -7.30 2.69
CA THR A 196 -14.65 -7.19 1.78
C THR A 196 -14.21 -7.62 0.39
N ARG A 197 -14.97 -8.50 -0.26
CA ARG A 197 -14.70 -8.97 -1.61
C ARG A 197 -15.90 -8.66 -2.51
N GLU A 198 -15.64 -8.10 -3.71
CA GLU A 198 -16.71 -7.78 -4.68
C GLU A 198 -17.86 -6.99 -4.07
N SER A 199 -17.53 -6.02 -3.20
CA SER A 199 -18.49 -5.31 -2.35
C SER A 199 -18.51 -3.82 -2.68
N ARG A 200 -19.61 -3.12 -2.38
CA ARG A 200 -19.75 -1.69 -2.66
C ARG A 200 -20.46 -0.94 -1.53
N HIS A 201 -20.21 0.38 -1.46
CA HIS A 201 -20.76 1.27 -0.42
C HIS A 201 -20.40 0.78 0.99
N ILE A 202 -19.09 0.65 1.24
CA ILE A 202 -18.56 0.11 2.51
C ILE A 202 -17.96 1.24 3.34
N LEU A 203 -18.31 1.31 4.61
CA LEU A 203 -17.70 2.20 5.59
C LEU A 203 -17.08 1.39 6.72
N ILE A 204 -15.79 1.63 7.01
CA ILE A 204 -15.08 1.07 8.16
C ILE A 204 -14.53 2.26 8.96
N GLU A 205 -15.03 2.49 10.17
CA GLU A 205 -14.64 3.67 10.91
C GLU A 205 -14.51 3.47 12.43
N GLY A 206 -13.60 4.23 13.03
CA GLY A 206 -13.50 4.47 14.46
C GLY A 206 -13.01 3.32 15.32
N ILE A 207 -12.98 2.09 14.82
CA ILE A 207 -12.61 0.89 15.57
C ILE A 207 -11.10 0.76 15.77
N ARG A 208 -10.70 0.09 16.86
CA ARG A 208 -9.32 -0.27 17.16
C ARG A 208 -9.07 -1.74 16.87
N MET A 209 -8.00 -2.06 16.16
CA MET A 209 -7.58 -3.42 15.81
C MET A 209 -6.21 -3.72 16.41
N VAL A 210 -6.11 -4.79 17.19
CA VAL A 210 -4.88 -5.16 17.92
C VAL A 210 -4.48 -6.59 17.58
N GLY A 211 -3.22 -6.77 17.19
CA GLY A 211 -2.63 -8.09 16.98
C GLY A 211 -3.22 -8.85 15.78
N ALA A 212 -3.33 -8.25 14.60
CA ALA A 212 -3.89 -8.89 13.41
C ALA A 212 -3.20 -10.22 13.07
N PRO A 213 -3.96 -11.24 12.62
CA PRO A 213 -3.35 -12.50 12.17
C PRO A 213 -2.53 -12.34 10.89
N PHE A 214 -2.99 -11.48 9.99
CA PHE A 214 -2.39 -11.16 8.69
C PHE A 214 -2.66 -9.68 8.35
N TRP A 215 -3.27 -9.35 7.22
CA TRP A 215 -3.65 -7.98 6.89
C TRP A 215 -4.86 -7.52 7.73
N SER A 216 -4.77 -6.31 8.26
CA SER A 216 -5.85 -5.80 9.12
C SER A 216 -7.12 -5.49 8.33
N VAL A 217 -7.00 -4.78 7.21
CA VAL A 217 -8.10 -4.50 6.29
C VAL A 217 -7.69 -4.89 4.88
N HIS A 218 -8.45 -5.75 4.23
CA HIS A 218 -8.24 -6.18 2.85
C HIS A 218 -9.48 -5.88 2.01
N LEU A 219 -9.38 -4.85 1.18
CA LEU A 219 -10.40 -4.45 0.23
C LEU A 219 -10.09 -5.14 -1.11
N LEU A 220 -10.81 -6.21 -1.43
CA LEU A 220 -10.58 -7.00 -2.63
C LEU A 220 -11.73 -6.82 -3.61
N TYR A 221 -11.44 -6.32 -4.81
CA TYR A 221 -12.45 -6.10 -5.86
C TYR A 221 -13.63 -5.22 -5.44
N SER A 222 -13.42 -4.35 -4.45
CA SER A 222 -14.49 -3.53 -3.87
C SER A 222 -14.54 -2.12 -4.47
N GLU A 223 -15.68 -1.47 -4.36
CA GLU A 223 -15.96 -0.16 -4.95
C GLU A 223 -16.66 0.75 -3.94
N ASP A 224 -16.36 2.05 -3.98
CA ASP A 224 -16.88 3.07 -3.07
C ASP A 224 -16.71 2.66 -1.59
N VAL A 225 -15.46 2.64 -1.16
CA VAL A 225 -15.08 2.23 0.19
C VAL A 225 -14.48 3.42 0.94
N VAL A 226 -14.90 3.60 2.17
CA VAL A 226 -14.31 4.55 3.11
C VAL A 226 -13.71 3.80 4.29
N VAL A 227 -12.44 4.07 4.59
CA VAL A 227 -11.78 3.64 5.82
C VAL A 227 -11.30 4.90 6.55
N ARG A 228 -11.82 5.20 7.73
CA ARG A 228 -11.45 6.41 8.45
C ARG A 228 -11.39 6.25 9.96
N GLY A 229 -10.47 6.99 10.59
CA GLY A 229 -10.37 7.07 12.05
C GLY A 229 -10.10 5.73 12.72
N VAL A 230 -9.56 4.73 12.00
CA VAL A 230 -9.21 3.43 12.57
C VAL A 230 -7.82 3.47 13.21
N SER A 231 -7.64 2.69 14.27
CA SER A 231 -6.34 2.50 14.93
C SER A 231 -5.90 1.05 14.74
N LEU A 232 -4.75 0.84 14.11
CA LEU A 232 -4.16 -0.47 13.86
C LEU A 232 -2.88 -0.62 14.67
N GLU A 233 -2.81 -1.61 15.53
CA GLU A 233 -1.68 -1.90 16.42
C GLU A 233 -1.31 -3.38 16.30
N THR A 234 -0.53 -3.70 15.28
CA THR A 234 -0.24 -5.08 14.90
C THR A 234 1.25 -5.44 15.00
N PHE A 235 2.09 -4.49 15.39
CA PHE A 235 3.49 -4.74 15.71
C PHE A 235 3.65 -5.36 17.13
N PRO A 236 4.60 -6.30 17.34
CA PRO A 236 5.40 -6.98 16.34
C PRO A 236 4.60 -8.11 15.65
N GLY A 237 4.87 -8.35 14.37
CA GLY A 237 4.25 -9.46 13.65
C GLY A 237 4.66 -9.52 12.18
N ALA A 238 5.14 -10.68 11.73
CA ALA A 238 5.47 -10.86 10.32
C ALA A 238 4.19 -10.86 9.47
N PHE A 239 4.15 -10.06 8.41
CA PHE A 239 3.00 -9.91 7.49
C PHE A 239 1.71 -9.38 8.13
N THR A 240 1.81 -8.75 9.29
CA THR A 240 0.67 -8.10 9.94
C THR A 240 0.56 -6.66 9.44
N GLY A 241 0.16 -6.53 8.18
CA GLY A 241 0.03 -5.23 7.51
C GLY A 241 -1.26 -4.49 7.86
N GLY A 242 -1.33 -3.24 7.42
CA GLY A 242 -2.44 -2.35 7.73
C GLY A 242 -3.61 -2.46 6.75
N ILE A 243 -3.78 -1.46 5.88
CA ILE A 243 -4.90 -1.34 4.95
C ILE A 243 -4.43 -1.68 3.54
N TYR A 244 -4.99 -2.72 2.96
CA TYR A 244 -4.68 -3.22 1.62
C TYR A 244 -5.84 -2.97 0.67
N VAL A 245 -5.60 -2.17 -0.36
CA VAL A 245 -6.53 -1.91 -1.46
C VAL A 245 -6.08 -2.75 -2.65
N ASP A 246 -6.80 -3.82 -2.98
CA ASP A 246 -6.40 -4.78 -4.01
C ASP A 246 -7.45 -4.86 -5.12
N SER A 247 -7.09 -4.40 -6.31
CA SER A 247 -7.97 -4.33 -7.49
C SER A 247 -9.34 -3.69 -7.18
N SER A 248 -9.33 -2.65 -6.36
CA SER A 248 -10.50 -1.93 -5.87
C SER A 248 -10.47 -0.47 -6.34
N ARG A 249 -11.63 0.18 -6.41
CA ARG A 249 -11.74 1.54 -6.93
C ARG A 249 -12.61 2.45 -6.05
N ASP A 250 -12.42 3.77 -6.25
CA ASP A 250 -13.16 4.81 -5.53
C ASP A 250 -13.02 4.67 -4.00
N VAL A 251 -11.75 4.52 -3.54
CA VAL A 251 -11.40 4.26 -2.13
C VAL A 251 -10.87 5.52 -1.46
N ARG A 252 -11.37 5.81 -0.28
CA ARG A 252 -10.96 6.94 0.57
C ARG A 252 -10.45 6.42 1.90
N ILE A 253 -9.20 6.75 2.25
CA ILE A 253 -8.57 6.38 3.53
C ILE A 253 -8.17 7.68 4.23
N ALA A 254 -8.66 7.89 5.45
CA ALA A 254 -8.39 9.13 6.17
C ALA A 254 -8.31 8.96 7.70
N ASP A 255 -7.55 9.87 8.34
CA ASP A 255 -7.54 10.04 9.80
C ASP A 255 -7.15 8.77 10.58
N CYS A 256 -6.30 7.89 9.99
CA CYS A 256 -5.93 6.61 10.55
C CYS A 256 -4.60 6.67 11.31
N TYR A 257 -4.48 5.87 12.37
CA TYR A 257 -3.24 5.58 13.07
C TYR A 257 -2.82 4.14 12.81
N LEU A 258 -1.57 3.92 12.37
CA LEU A 258 -1.08 2.62 11.95
C LEU A 258 0.29 2.33 12.58
N ASP A 259 0.38 1.24 13.33
CA ASP A 259 1.61 0.69 13.93
C ASP A 259 1.69 -0.81 13.58
N ASN A 260 2.37 -1.13 12.51
CA ASN A 260 2.21 -2.39 11.80
C ASN A 260 3.49 -3.24 11.78
N GLY A 261 3.29 -4.54 11.60
CA GLY A 261 4.36 -5.50 11.38
C GLY A 261 4.72 -5.73 9.90
N ASP A 262 4.10 -5.00 8.96
CA ASP A 262 4.37 -5.03 7.52
C ASP A 262 3.99 -3.67 6.90
N ASP A 263 3.74 -3.59 5.59
CA ASP A 263 3.33 -2.37 4.90
C ASP A 263 2.04 -1.77 5.51
N ALA A 264 2.01 -0.45 5.75
CA ALA A 264 0.90 0.19 6.48
C ALA A 264 -0.32 0.45 5.57
N ILE A 265 -0.17 1.25 4.51
CA ILE A 265 -1.24 1.46 3.53
C ILE A 265 -0.69 1.04 2.16
N THR A 266 -1.33 0.03 1.57
CA THR A 266 -0.79 -0.65 0.40
C THR A 266 -1.81 -0.76 -0.73
N LEU A 267 -1.41 -0.36 -1.94
CA LEU A 267 -2.20 -0.50 -3.16
C LEU A 267 -1.64 -1.65 -4.00
N LYS A 268 -2.48 -2.60 -4.37
CA LYS A 268 -2.14 -3.80 -5.15
C LYS A 268 -3.13 -4.02 -6.28
N ALA A 269 -2.71 -4.71 -7.33
CA ALA A 269 -3.56 -5.01 -8.49
C ALA A 269 -3.20 -6.37 -9.12
N GLY A 270 -2.96 -7.38 -8.30
CA GLY A 270 -2.63 -8.73 -8.77
C GLY A 270 -1.20 -8.92 -9.21
N LYS A 271 -0.80 -10.19 -9.30
CA LYS A 271 0.58 -10.62 -9.49
C LYS A 271 0.76 -11.46 -10.74
N ASP A 272 1.77 -11.10 -11.55
CA ASP A 272 2.29 -11.89 -12.67
C ASP A 272 1.19 -12.33 -13.67
N ALA A 273 1.25 -13.55 -14.16
CA ALA A 273 0.29 -14.07 -15.15
C ALA A 273 -1.16 -14.05 -14.65
N ASP A 274 -1.38 -14.34 -13.35
CA ASP A 274 -2.72 -14.32 -12.77
C ASP A 274 -3.28 -12.90 -12.68
N GLY A 275 -2.49 -11.94 -12.23
CA GLY A 275 -2.90 -10.54 -12.19
C GLY A 275 -3.15 -9.96 -13.59
N LEU A 276 -2.37 -10.34 -14.60
CA LEU A 276 -2.62 -9.99 -16.00
C LEU A 276 -3.90 -10.63 -16.55
N ARG A 277 -4.21 -11.87 -16.16
CA ARG A 277 -5.45 -12.57 -16.53
C ARG A 277 -6.66 -11.87 -15.94
N VAL A 278 -6.63 -11.54 -14.65
CA VAL A 278 -7.72 -10.84 -13.95
C VAL A 278 -7.89 -9.42 -14.47
N ASN A 279 -6.79 -8.72 -14.73
CA ASN A 279 -6.72 -7.40 -15.36
C ASN A 279 -7.67 -6.37 -14.73
N ARG A 280 -7.77 -6.33 -13.39
CA ARG A 280 -8.56 -5.34 -12.64
C ARG A 280 -7.61 -4.36 -11.96
N PRO A 281 -7.68 -3.07 -12.29
CA PRO A 281 -6.83 -2.06 -11.67
C PRO A 281 -7.26 -1.72 -10.25
N THR A 282 -6.34 -1.13 -9.50
CA THR A 282 -6.64 -0.29 -8.35
C THR A 282 -6.60 1.16 -8.81
N GLU A 283 -7.70 1.89 -8.63
CA GLU A 283 -7.82 3.24 -9.17
C GLU A 283 -8.72 4.17 -8.35
N ASN A 284 -8.51 5.48 -8.54
CA ASN A 284 -9.28 6.53 -7.86
C ASN A 284 -9.18 6.39 -6.33
N VAL A 285 -7.95 6.43 -5.80
CA VAL A 285 -7.69 6.27 -4.36
C VAL A 285 -7.19 7.57 -3.76
N THR A 286 -7.78 7.99 -2.65
CA THR A 286 -7.27 9.09 -1.83
C THR A 286 -6.83 8.59 -0.46
N ILE A 287 -5.66 9.06 0.02
CA ILE A 287 -5.11 8.73 1.34
C ILE A 287 -4.69 10.05 1.99
N THR A 288 -5.22 10.37 3.17
CA THR A 288 -4.92 11.65 3.80
C THR A 288 -4.96 11.59 5.33
N ASN A 289 -4.24 12.52 5.99
CA ASN A 289 -4.28 12.74 7.44
C ASN A 289 -3.92 11.47 8.26
N CYS A 290 -2.99 10.65 7.81
CA CYS A 290 -2.63 9.41 8.51
C CYS A 290 -1.30 9.54 9.24
N ILE A 291 -1.21 8.93 10.41
CA ILE A 291 0.03 8.76 11.18
C ILE A 291 0.44 7.30 11.10
N ILE A 292 1.64 7.07 10.57
CA ILE A 292 2.19 5.73 10.40
C ILE A 292 3.44 5.62 11.29
N HIS A 293 3.31 4.77 12.28
CA HIS A 293 4.34 4.52 13.27
C HIS A 293 5.06 3.24 12.95
N ARG A 294 5.86 2.66 12.77
CA ARG A 294 6.51 1.39 12.37
C ARG A 294 5.82 0.70 11.17
N GLY A 295 6.55 -0.15 10.52
CA GLY A 295 6.11 -0.95 9.37
C GLY A 295 7.21 -1.10 8.32
N SER A 296 7.03 -2.05 7.40
CA SER A 296 7.95 -2.24 6.27
C SER A 296 7.87 -1.08 5.28
N GLY A 297 6.69 -0.51 5.08
CA GLY A 297 6.47 0.66 4.25
C GLY A 297 5.32 1.52 4.78
N GLY A 298 5.46 2.84 4.69
CA GLY A 298 4.38 3.76 5.07
C GLY A 298 3.30 3.78 4.00
N ILE A 299 3.55 4.43 2.89
CA ILE A 299 2.69 4.42 1.71
C ILE A 299 3.33 3.54 0.64
N VAL A 300 2.63 2.48 0.26
CA VAL A 300 3.17 1.45 -0.63
C VAL A 300 2.28 1.27 -1.86
N ILE A 301 2.88 1.35 -3.04
CA ILE A 301 2.24 1.04 -4.32
C ILE A 301 2.96 -0.17 -4.93
N GLY A 302 2.26 -1.29 -5.02
CA GLY A 302 2.83 -2.56 -5.46
C GLY A 302 3.29 -3.45 -4.29
N SER A 303 4.16 -4.48 -4.57
CA SER A 303 4.80 -4.85 -5.84
C SER A 303 3.86 -5.53 -6.84
N GLU A 304 2.67 -5.92 -6.43
CA GLU A 304 1.66 -6.55 -7.29
C GLU A 304 0.96 -5.48 -8.12
N THR A 305 1.43 -5.25 -9.36
CA THR A 305 0.97 -4.18 -10.25
C THR A 305 0.32 -4.67 -11.54
N SER A 306 0.13 -5.98 -11.70
CA SER A 306 -0.21 -6.58 -13.00
C SER A 306 -1.51 -6.08 -13.61
N GLY A 307 -2.53 -5.77 -12.80
CA GLY A 307 -3.78 -5.15 -13.26
C GLY A 307 -3.71 -3.62 -13.43
N GLY A 308 -2.60 -3.01 -13.02
CA GLY A 308 -2.40 -1.56 -13.06
C GLY A 308 -2.87 -0.82 -11.81
N ILE A 309 -2.19 0.30 -11.50
CA ILE A 309 -2.55 1.20 -10.40
C ILE A 309 -2.51 2.63 -10.93
N ARG A 310 -3.60 3.39 -10.78
CA ARG A 310 -3.68 4.76 -11.29
C ARG A 310 -4.60 5.68 -10.51
N ASN A 311 -4.46 6.99 -10.75
CA ASN A 311 -5.30 8.03 -10.16
C ASN A 311 -5.25 7.96 -8.62
N VAL A 312 -4.06 8.09 -8.05
CA VAL A 312 -3.84 8.03 -6.61
C VAL A 312 -3.35 9.37 -6.10
N VAL A 313 -4.00 9.87 -5.06
CA VAL A 313 -3.60 11.09 -4.36
C VAL A 313 -3.33 10.75 -2.90
N VAL A 314 -2.13 11.11 -2.41
CA VAL A 314 -1.72 10.92 -1.01
C VAL A 314 -1.30 12.28 -0.46
N SER A 315 -1.78 12.66 0.71
CA SER A 315 -1.41 13.94 1.33
C SER A 315 -1.47 13.91 2.86
N ASN A 316 -0.72 14.82 3.49
CA ASN A 316 -0.77 15.01 4.95
C ASN A 316 -0.43 13.75 5.74
N ILE A 317 0.72 13.16 5.47
CA ILE A 317 1.16 11.90 6.10
C ILE A 317 2.35 12.15 7.02
N VAL A 318 2.35 11.50 8.18
CA VAL A 318 3.51 11.39 9.05
C VAL A 318 3.97 9.94 9.07
N CYS A 319 5.23 9.67 8.72
CA CYS A 319 5.87 8.37 8.86
C CYS A 319 6.98 8.46 9.91
N GLN A 320 6.95 7.59 10.91
CA GLN A 320 7.96 7.54 11.96
C GLN A 320 8.45 6.10 12.18
N GLY A 321 9.75 5.87 12.12
CA GLY A 321 10.34 4.56 12.41
C GLY A 321 10.00 3.47 11.39
N THR A 322 9.42 3.80 10.24
CA THR A 322 9.15 2.85 9.17
C THR A 322 10.42 2.50 8.43
N GLN A 323 10.49 1.29 7.85
CA GLN A 323 11.62 0.92 7.04
C GLN A 323 11.64 1.67 5.69
N GLY A 324 10.48 1.88 5.05
CA GLY A 324 10.28 2.75 3.91
C GLY A 324 9.23 3.82 4.20
N GLY A 325 9.42 5.06 3.74
CA GLY A 325 8.38 6.09 3.81
C GLY A 325 7.39 5.92 2.66
N ILE A 326 7.78 6.30 1.46
CA ILE A 326 7.07 6.12 0.19
C ILE A 326 7.77 5.02 -0.59
N ASN A 327 7.03 3.97 -0.97
CA ASN A 327 7.60 2.83 -1.67
C ASN A 327 6.73 2.43 -2.88
N ILE A 328 7.13 2.86 -4.07
CA ILE A 328 6.50 2.50 -5.36
C ILE A 328 7.36 1.43 -5.99
N LYS A 329 6.86 0.21 -6.05
CA LYS A 329 7.67 -0.96 -6.38
C LYS A 329 6.96 -1.91 -7.35
N SER A 330 7.73 -2.46 -8.31
CA SER A 330 7.33 -3.55 -9.18
C SER A 330 8.56 -4.34 -9.59
N GLU A 331 8.43 -5.31 -10.47
CA GLU A 331 9.56 -6.07 -10.99
C GLU A 331 9.33 -6.53 -12.43
N ARG A 332 10.42 -6.79 -13.15
CA ARG A 332 10.37 -7.41 -14.49
C ARG A 332 9.61 -8.74 -14.41
N GLY A 333 8.67 -8.95 -15.33
CA GLY A 333 7.79 -10.12 -15.30
C GLY A 333 6.42 -9.87 -14.67
N ARG A 334 6.27 -8.80 -13.87
CA ARG A 334 5.02 -8.41 -13.22
C ARG A 334 4.03 -7.78 -14.20
N GLY A 335 4.50 -6.92 -15.09
CA GLY A 335 3.65 -6.17 -16.03
C GLY A 335 2.79 -5.11 -15.35
N GLY A 336 1.73 -4.70 -16.05
CA GLY A 336 0.84 -3.64 -15.61
C GLY A 336 1.49 -2.26 -15.62
N PHE A 337 0.88 -1.33 -14.90
CA PHE A 337 1.35 0.05 -14.85
C PHE A 337 1.13 0.69 -13.49
N VAL A 338 1.95 1.71 -13.19
CA VAL A 338 1.73 2.67 -12.11
C VAL A 338 1.75 4.06 -12.76
N ALA A 339 0.61 4.77 -12.75
CA ALA A 339 0.45 6.00 -13.49
C ALA A 339 -0.46 7.02 -12.80
N ASN A 340 -0.19 8.31 -13.04
CA ASN A 340 -0.97 9.40 -12.47
C ASN A 340 -1.03 9.33 -10.93
N ILE A 341 0.14 9.35 -10.30
CA ILE A 341 0.32 9.31 -8.84
C ILE A 341 0.74 10.69 -8.34
N ARG A 342 0.09 11.19 -7.32
CA ARG A 342 0.42 12.45 -6.64
C ARG A 342 0.60 12.19 -5.16
N ILE A 343 1.79 12.50 -4.61
CA ILE A 343 2.11 12.37 -3.19
C ILE A 343 2.64 13.71 -2.70
N ASP A 344 2.00 14.28 -1.71
CA ASP A 344 2.26 15.65 -1.26
C ASP A 344 2.20 15.78 0.26
N ASN A 345 3.00 16.71 0.81
CA ASN A 345 2.99 17.06 2.23
C ASN A 345 3.20 15.86 3.17
N VAL A 346 4.42 15.30 3.15
CA VAL A 346 4.78 14.15 3.99
C VAL A 346 5.97 14.48 4.88
N VAL A 347 5.83 14.21 6.17
CA VAL A 347 6.92 14.29 7.14
C VAL A 347 7.40 12.89 7.48
N MET A 348 8.70 12.67 7.37
CA MET A 348 9.35 11.39 7.66
C MET A 348 10.43 11.58 8.73
N ASP A 349 10.34 10.83 9.83
CA ASP A 349 11.34 10.86 10.89
C ASP A 349 11.84 9.45 11.18
N ASP A 350 13.16 9.28 11.16
CA ASP A 350 13.85 8.02 11.45
C ASP A 350 13.39 6.84 10.57
N VAL A 351 13.25 7.11 9.27
CA VAL A 351 12.88 6.09 8.29
C VAL A 351 14.12 5.44 7.66
N GLY A 352 14.02 4.18 7.28
CA GLY A 352 15.13 3.46 6.64
C GLY A 352 15.45 4.06 5.27
N ARG A 353 14.52 4.06 4.34
CA ARG A 353 14.58 4.73 3.04
C ARG A 353 13.35 5.61 2.87
N ALA A 354 13.56 6.90 2.69
CA ALA A 354 12.44 7.83 2.63
C ALA A 354 11.57 7.65 1.39
N ILE A 355 12.20 7.61 0.21
CA ILE A 355 11.51 7.45 -1.07
C ILE A 355 12.18 6.34 -1.89
N ASN A 356 11.39 5.39 -2.36
CA ASN A 356 11.81 4.36 -3.29
C ASN A 356 10.82 4.28 -4.46
N VAL A 357 11.33 4.41 -5.69
CA VAL A 357 10.57 4.20 -6.93
C VAL A 357 11.34 3.21 -7.78
N ALA A 358 10.96 1.94 -7.79
CA ALA A 358 11.77 0.90 -8.38
C ALA A 358 10.97 -0.17 -9.17
N GLN A 359 11.48 -0.50 -10.36
CA GLN A 359 11.00 -1.59 -11.20
C GLN A 359 11.82 -2.89 -11.03
N PHE A 360 12.55 -3.03 -9.90
CA PHE A 360 13.46 -4.16 -9.59
C PHE A 360 13.21 -4.78 -8.23
N TYR A 361 12.00 -4.89 -7.75
CA TYR A 361 11.73 -5.21 -6.36
C TYR A 361 12.44 -6.46 -5.82
N SER A 362 12.33 -7.59 -6.49
CA SER A 362 12.96 -8.86 -6.07
C SER A 362 14.44 -8.96 -6.46
N MET A 363 14.85 -8.19 -7.45
CA MET A 363 16.21 -8.18 -7.98
C MET A 363 17.02 -7.00 -7.41
N GLN A 364 16.56 -6.41 -6.33
CA GLN A 364 17.23 -5.33 -5.65
C GLN A 364 18.60 -5.80 -5.16
N GLY A 365 19.61 -5.37 -5.84
CA GLY A 365 20.98 -5.65 -5.52
C GLY A 365 21.78 -6.32 -6.59
N GLU A 366 21.23 -6.62 -7.73
CA GLU A 366 22.04 -6.96 -8.88
C GLU A 366 22.59 -5.70 -9.56
N ALA A 367 23.82 -5.78 -10.06
CA ALA A 367 24.43 -4.75 -10.91
C ALA A 367 23.46 -4.36 -12.04
N PRO A 368 23.70 -3.25 -12.76
CA PRO A 368 22.79 -2.84 -13.83
C PRO A 368 22.38 -4.02 -14.67
N LEU A 369 21.07 -4.32 -14.67
CA LEU A 369 20.52 -5.44 -15.44
C LEU A 369 20.71 -5.14 -16.92
N PRO A 370 21.10 -6.13 -17.73
CA PRO A 370 21.09 -5.95 -19.18
C PRO A 370 19.65 -5.69 -19.66
N PRO A 371 19.47 -4.92 -20.73
CA PRO A 371 18.15 -4.70 -21.32
C PRO A 371 17.47 -6.04 -21.64
N GLY A 372 16.18 -6.15 -21.31
CA GLY A 372 15.35 -7.29 -21.65
C GLY A 372 14.34 -6.96 -22.75
N PRO A 373 13.63 -7.97 -23.30
CA PRO A 373 12.56 -7.70 -24.25
C PRO A 373 11.38 -7.01 -23.57
N VAL A 374 10.86 -5.94 -24.20
CA VAL A 374 9.61 -5.30 -23.76
C VAL A 374 8.43 -6.20 -24.12
N SER A 375 7.55 -6.44 -23.16
CA SER A 375 6.36 -7.27 -23.35
C SER A 375 5.22 -6.80 -22.41
N ALA A 376 4.06 -7.43 -22.46
CA ALA A 376 2.97 -7.21 -21.50
C ALA A 376 3.39 -7.47 -20.05
N ARG A 377 4.49 -8.18 -19.83
CA ARG A 377 5.07 -8.47 -18.52
C ARG A 377 6.11 -7.44 -18.05
N THR A 378 6.37 -6.41 -18.84
CA THR A 378 7.26 -5.31 -18.47
C THR A 378 6.45 -4.23 -17.77
N PRO A 379 6.71 -3.90 -16.49
CA PRO A 379 5.95 -2.89 -15.77
C PRO A 379 6.23 -1.49 -16.35
N VAL A 380 5.21 -0.63 -16.35
CA VAL A 380 5.28 0.75 -16.85
C VAL A 380 5.05 1.71 -15.70
N PHE A 381 6.03 2.58 -15.41
CA PHE A 381 5.87 3.67 -14.44
C PHE A 381 5.91 5.00 -15.16
N ARG A 382 4.87 5.83 -14.97
CA ARG A 382 4.78 7.14 -15.61
C ARG A 382 3.91 8.14 -14.84
N ASP A 383 4.14 9.42 -15.09
CA ASP A 383 3.33 10.53 -14.53
C ASP A 383 3.22 10.47 -12.99
N ILE A 384 4.35 10.37 -12.31
CA ILE A 384 4.44 10.32 -10.86
C ILE A 384 5.00 11.66 -10.36
N SER A 385 4.35 12.27 -9.37
CA SER A 385 4.83 13.49 -8.72
C SER A 385 4.85 13.32 -7.21
N ILE A 386 5.99 13.69 -6.60
CA ILE A 386 6.22 13.63 -5.16
C ILE A 386 6.74 15.01 -4.72
N SER A 387 6.03 15.70 -3.83
CA SER A 387 6.34 17.07 -3.46
C SER A 387 6.13 17.38 -1.98
N HIS A 388 6.73 18.48 -1.49
CA HIS A 388 6.64 18.97 -0.12
C HIS A 388 6.99 17.89 0.93
N ILE A 389 8.18 17.33 0.83
CA ILE A 389 8.64 16.24 1.70
C ILE A 389 9.72 16.73 2.67
N THR A 390 9.53 16.48 3.96
CA THR A 390 10.57 16.66 4.98
C THR A 390 11.06 15.30 5.46
N ILE A 391 12.40 15.07 5.36
CA ILE A 391 13.04 13.83 5.77
C ILE A 391 14.04 14.13 6.88
N ARG A 392 13.75 13.65 8.08
CA ARG A 392 14.65 13.73 9.22
C ARG A 392 15.26 12.36 9.47
N ARG A 393 16.60 12.25 9.37
CA ARG A 393 17.34 11.01 9.68
C ARG A 393 16.88 9.77 8.89
N SER A 394 17.16 9.75 7.59
CA SER A 394 17.08 8.49 6.83
C SER A 394 18.40 7.72 6.97
N ARG A 395 18.45 6.72 7.86
CA ARG A 395 19.72 6.05 8.26
C ARG A 395 19.89 4.64 7.73
N GLY A 396 19.02 4.17 6.88
CA GLY A 396 19.05 2.80 6.40
C GLY A 396 18.73 1.75 7.49
N ARG A 397 18.38 2.19 8.71
CA ARG A 397 17.91 1.35 9.81
C ARG A 397 16.62 1.93 10.35
N SER A 398 15.64 1.10 10.59
CA SER A 398 14.49 1.43 11.42
C SER A 398 14.51 0.54 12.66
N ASP A 399 13.81 0.95 13.71
CA ASP A 399 13.61 0.14 14.93
C ASP A 399 12.84 -1.15 14.68
N TYR A 400 12.46 -1.37 13.44
CA TYR A 400 11.69 -2.52 12.96
C TYR A 400 12.44 -3.85 13.02
N GLY A 401 13.73 -3.88 13.41
CA GLY A 401 14.51 -5.11 13.55
C GLY A 401 14.87 -5.82 12.24
N TRP A 402 14.45 -5.29 11.10
CA TRP A 402 14.87 -5.76 9.79
C TRP A 402 16.17 -5.06 9.41
N ASN A 403 17.18 -5.83 9.08
CA ASN A 403 18.40 -5.27 8.56
C ASN A 403 18.09 -4.59 7.21
N PRO A 404 18.36 -3.28 7.03
CA PRO A 404 18.14 -2.59 5.75
C PRO A 404 18.87 -3.24 4.57
N VAL A 405 19.93 -3.98 4.84
CA VAL A 405 20.61 -4.84 3.86
C VAL A 405 19.68 -5.92 3.29
N SER A 406 18.64 -6.34 4.02
CA SER A 406 17.76 -7.42 3.58
C SER A 406 16.55 -6.99 2.76
N ILE A 407 16.08 -5.73 2.87
CA ILE A 407 14.94 -5.25 2.06
C ILE A 407 15.34 -4.74 0.70
N SER A 408 16.50 -4.23 0.63
CA SER A 408 17.03 -3.79 -0.64
C SER A 408 18.18 -4.66 -0.96
N GLY A 409 18.31 -5.88 -0.81
CA GLY A 409 19.55 -6.57 -1.12
C GLY A 409 20.58 -5.53 -1.56
N ASN A 410 21.27 -4.88 -0.66
CA ASN A 410 21.93 -3.60 -0.90
C ASN A 410 23.15 -3.75 -1.80
N LYS A 411 22.94 -4.32 -2.96
CA LYS A 411 23.90 -4.42 -4.03
C LYS A 411 23.92 -3.14 -4.88
N PHE A 412 23.09 -2.13 -4.56
CA PHE A 412 23.15 -0.80 -5.18
C PHE A 412 24.03 0.19 -4.43
N GLY A 413 24.97 -0.28 -3.62
CA GLY A 413 25.83 0.60 -2.84
C GLY A 413 25.22 1.03 -1.50
N ALA A 414 25.73 2.08 -0.89
CA ALA A 414 25.30 2.59 0.41
C ALA A 414 23.79 2.84 0.49
N PRO A 415 23.16 2.66 1.66
CA PRO A 415 21.77 3.02 1.85
C PRO A 415 21.55 4.49 1.52
N VAL A 416 20.68 4.76 0.55
CA VAL A 416 20.35 6.09 0.09
C VAL A 416 18.97 6.52 0.58
N MET A 417 18.82 7.81 0.79
CA MET A 417 17.58 8.44 1.25
C MET A 417 16.48 8.33 0.19
N ILE A 418 16.83 8.60 -1.07
CA ILE A 418 15.92 8.56 -2.21
C ILE A 418 16.53 7.65 -3.29
N SER A 419 15.81 6.63 -3.69
CA SER A 419 16.21 5.66 -4.71
C SER A 419 15.20 5.62 -5.84
N ILE A 420 15.66 5.83 -7.07
CA ILE A 420 14.87 5.77 -8.29
C ILE A 420 15.58 4.79 -9.23
N ALA A 421 14.89 3.71 -9.63
CA ALA A 421 15.49 2.67 -10.45
C ALA A 421 14.50 2.12 -11.49
N GLY A 422 14.60 2.61 -12.71
CA GLY A 422 13.86 2.12 -13.87
C GLY A 422 14.47 0.85 -14.47
N LEU A 423 13.79 0.26 -15.44
CA LEU A 423 14.32 -0.80 -16.31
C LEU A 423 15.02 -0.17 -17.51
N PRO A 424 16.19 -0.66 -17.93
CA PRO A 424 16.89 -0.10 -19.09
C PRO A 424 16.07 -0.21 -20.38
N GLU A 425 15.25 -1.26 -20.54
CA GLU A 425 14.34 -1.45 -21.68
C GLU A 425 13.03 -0.66 -21.55
N LYS A 426 12.67 -0.19 -20.36
CA LYS A 426 11.45 0.57 -20.09
C LYS A 426 11.68 1.53 -18.92
N PRO A 427 12.35 2.64 -19.15
CA PRO A 427 12.65 3.64 -18.13
C PRO A 427 11.40 4.18 -17.41
N ILE A 428 11.56 4.69 -16.20
CA ILE A 428 10.51 5.44 -15.51
C ILE A 428 10.31 6.77 -16.25
N GLU A 429 9.08 7.06 -16.69
CA GLU A 429 8.75 8.22 -17.53
C GLU A 429 8.07 9.33 -16.72
N GLY A 430 8.55 10.59 -16.85
CA GLY A 430 7.88 11.77 -16.31
C GLY A 430 7.74 11.78 -14.78
N LEU A 431 8.74 11.25 -14.07
CA LEU A 431 8.82 11.35 -12.62
C LEU A 431 9.28 12.76 -12.23
N ARG A 432 8.56 13.39 -11.29
CA ARG A 432 8.89 14.71 -10.75
C ARG A 432 9.03 14.65 -9.24
N LEU A 433 10.13 15.18 -8.73
CA LEU A 433 10.34 15.40 -7.31
C LEU A 433 10.58 16.90 -7.09
N SER A 434 9.83 17.51 -6.18
CA SER A 434 10.01 18.92 -5.84
C SER A 434 9.82 19.23 -4.36
N ASP A 435 10.45 20.34 -3.93
CA ASP A 435 10.24 20.89 -2.57
C ASP A 435 10.56 19.85 -1.48
N ILE A 436 11.76 19.25 -1.57
CA ILE A 436 12.21 18.20 -0.65
C ILE A 436 13.37 18.71 0.17
N VAL A 437 13.28 18.58 1.50
CA VAL A 437 14.38 18.83 2.42
C VAL A 437 14.68 17.55 3.18
N GLY A 438 15.95 17.11 3.17
CA GLY A 438 16.29 15.85 3.81
C GLY A 438 17.73 15.68 4.28
N SER A 439 17.91 14.80 5.27
CA SER A 439 19.21 14.34 5.74
C SER A 439 19.23 12.83 5.94
N GLY A 440 20.37 12.21 5.64
CA GLY A 440 20.50 10.77 5.76
C GLY A 440 21.88 10.25 5.36
N LEU A 441 22.04 8.94 5.37
CA LEU A 441 23.32 8.27 5.13
C LEU A 441 23.84 8.55 3.72
N GLY A 442 23.01 8.42 2.70
CA GLY A 442 23.30 8.76 1.31
C GLY A 442 22.24 9.71 0.73
N GLY A 443 22.52 10.33 -0.39
CA GLY A 443 21.68 11.31 -1.06
C GLY A 443 20.54 10.69 -1.90
N LEU A 444 20.30 11.32 -3.05
CA LEU A 444 19.39 10.82 -4.08
C LEU A 444 20.20 10.06 -5.14
N GLN A 445 19.76 8.83 -5.46
CA GLN A 445 20.28 8.07 -6.59
C GLN A 445 19.15 7.77 -7.57
N ALA A 446 19.40 8.02 -8.87
CA ALA A 446 18.46 7.74 -9.94
C ALA A 446 19.14 7.06 -11.13
N ARG A 447 18.43 6.15 -11.78
CA ARG A 447 18.89 5.50 -13.01
C ARG A 447 17.74 5.07 -13.89
N ASP A 448 18.02 4.92 -15.17
CA ASP A 448 17.07 4.45 -16.18
C ASP A 448 15.73 5.23 -16.10
N THR A 449 15.84 6.57 -16.27
CA THR A 449 14.69 7.49 -16.27
C THR A 449 14.61 8.28 -17.57
N LEU A 450 13.39 8.64 -17.96
CA LEU A 450 13.11 9.50 -19.09
C LEU A 450 12.28 10.71 -18.63
N GLY A 451 12.82 11.91 -18.78
CA GLY A 451 12.16 13.15 -18.37
C GLY A 451 12.05 13.29 -16.83
N LEU A 452 13.04 12.83 -16.08
CA LEU A 452 13.12 13.08 -14.65
C LEU A 452 13.30 14.57 -14.37
N GLU A 453 12.44 15.11 -13.52
CA GLU A 453 12.53 16.50 -13.05
C GLU A 453 12.80 16.53 -11.53
N LEU A 454 13.90 17.21 -11.14
CA LEU A 454 14.27 17.47 -9.75
C LEU A 454 14.31 18.98 -9.55
N ARG A 455 13.45 19.51 -8.65
CA ARG A 455 13.33 20.95 -8.44
C ARG A 455 13.24 21.31 -6.96
N ASN A 456 14.00 22.33 -6.54
CA ASN A 456 14.00 22.84 -5.17
C ASN A 456 14.20 21.71 -4.14
N ILE A 457 15.33 21.00 -4.27
CA ILE A 457 15.65 19.85 -3.41
C ILE A 457 16.95 20.12 -2.65
N GLU A 458 16.86 20.10 -1.33
CA GLU A 458 18.02 20.17 -0.45
C GLU A 458 18.20 18.83 0.25
N VAL A 459 19.23 18.07 -0.10
CA VAL A 459 19.58 16.82 0.58
C VAL A 459 21.01 16.90 1.15
N THR A 460 21.14 16.49 2.40
CA THR A 460 22.42 16.49 3.12
C THR A 460 22.80 15.05 3.44
N PRO A 461 23.58 14.39 2.56
CA PRO A 461 24.07 13.05 2.80
C PRO A 461 25.26 13.07 3.78
N GLU A 462 25.42 12.01 4.56
CA GLU A 462 26.64 11.78 5.34
C GLU A 462 27.78 11.28 4.45
N ARG A 463 27.47 10.63 3.32
CA ARG A 463 28.45 10.04 2.38
C ARG A 463 27.99 10.19 0.94
N GLY A 464 28.96 10.31 0.03
CA GLY A 464 28.76 10.37 -1.42
C GLY A 464 28.16 11.69 -1.92
N PRO A 465 27.89 11.79 -3.23
CA PRO A 465 27.20 12.91 -3.83
C PRO A 465 25.79 13.10 -3.25
N ALA A 466 25.34 14.36 -3.21
CA ALA A 466 23.94 14.62 -2.84
C ALA A 466 22.97 14.11 -3.91
N PHE A 467 23.37 14.21 -5.19
CA PHE A 467 22.57 13.75 -6.33
C PHE A 467 23.46 12.95 -7.28
N LEU A 468 23.07 11.72 -7.53
CA LEU A 468 23.78 10.79 -8.39
C LEU A 468 22.80 10.22 -9.43
N VAL A 469 22.95 10.57 -10.71
CA VAL A 469 22.06 10.14 -11.78
C VAL A 469 22.82 9.43 -12.88
N ARG A 470 22.29 8.31 -13.37
CA ARG A 470 22.92 7.49 -14.39
C ARG A 470 21.91 7.03 -15.44
N ASP A 471 22.37 6.80 -16.67
CA ASP A 471 21.59 6.14 -17.74
C ASP A 471 20.20 6.78 -17.95
N SER A 472 20.13 8.12 -17.94
CA SER A 472 18.88 8.86 -17.93
C SER A 472 18.86 9.98 -18.95
N ALA A 473 17.73 10.16 -19.64
CA ALA A 473 17.61 11.18 -20.68
C ALA A 473 16.53 12.22 -20.36
N GLY A 474 16.70 13.43 -20.91
CA GLY A 474 15.74 14.53 -20.74
C GLY A 474 15.64 15.03 -19.30
N LEU A 475 16.73 15.00 -18.54
CA LEU A 475 16.78 15.47 -17.17
C LEU A 475 16.58 16.98 -17.07
N ARG A 476 15.80 17.40 -16.08
CA ARG A 476 15.65 18.80 -15.68
C ARG A 476 15.99 18.94 -14.21
N LEU A 477 17.08 19.63 -13.90
CA LEU A 477 17.60 19.80 -12.55
C LEU A 477 17.60 21.29 -12.23
N ALA A 478 16.80 21.70 -11.24
CA ALA A 478 16.70 23.09 -10.86
C ALA A 478 16.76 23.26 -9.34
N ASP A 479 17.51 24.28 -8.88
CA ASP A 479 17.61 24.67 -7.47
C ASP A 479 17.99 23.50 -6.54
N LEU A 480 19.02 22.73 -6.92
CA LEU A 480 19.54 21.63 -6.13
C LEU A 480 20.57 22.13 -5.12
N ALA A 481 20.47 21.68 -3.88
CA ALA A 481 21.33 22.14 -2.78
C ALA A 481 21.75 21.02 -1.83
N THR A 482 22.85 21.28 -1.10
CA THR A 482 23.27 20.52 0.08
C THR A 482 23.86 21.47 1.12
N ARG A 483 23.54 21.28 2.40
CA ARG A 483 24.07 22.10 3.49
C ARG A 483 25.54 21.79 3.79
N ARG A 484 25.96 20.54 3.62
CA ARG A 484 27.33 20.08 3.84
C ARG A 484 27.69 19.08 2.75
N GLY A 485 28.57 19.45 1.86
CA GLY A 485 29.17 18.50 0.93
C GLY A 485 30.35 17.78 1.59
N ALA A 486 30.55 16.53 1.29
CA ALA A 486 31.78 15.83 1.63
C ALA A 486 32.95 16.46 0.85
N THR A 487 34.12 16.64 1.49
CA THR A 487 35.29 17.23 0.85
C THR A 487 35.71 16.37 -0.35
N GLY A 488 35.88 17.00 -1.51
CA GLY A 488 36.28 16.30 -2.73
C GLY A 488 35.19 15.54 -3.46
N VAL A 489 33.95 15.56 -2.95
CA VAL A 489 32.79 14.88 -3.57
C VAL A 489 31.89 15.91 -4.26
N PRO A 490 31.48 15.73 -5.52
CA PRO A 490 30.58 16.65 -6.20
C PRO A 490 29.19 16.63 -5.57
N VAL A 491 28.50 17.75 -5.65
CA VAL A 491 27.09 17.80 -5.21
C VAL A 491 26.23 17.00 -6.16
N VAL A 492 26.41 17.17 -7.46
CA VAL A 492 25.70 16.46 -8.53
C VAL A 492 26.69 15.65 -9.34
N ARG A 493 26.45 14.37 -9.51
CA ARG A 493 27.18 13.50 -10.43
C ARG A 493 26.21 12.96 -11.49
N LEU A 494 26.56 13.13 -12.76
CA LEU A 494 25.82 12.60 -13.91
C LEU A 494 26.72 11.65 -14.72
N ASP A 495 26.20 10.47 -15.05
CA ASP A 495 26.86 9.49 -15.91
C ASP A 495 25.89 9.04 -17.01
N ARG A 496 26.26 9.17 -18.26
CA ARG A 496 25.42 8.84 -19.43
C ARG A 496 24.02 9.48 -19.37
N CYS A 497 24.02 10.82 -19.19
CA CYS A 497 22.80 11.62 -19.08
C CYS A 497 22.73 12.68 -20.21
N PRO A 498 22.54 12.27 -21.47
CA PRO A 498 22.55 13.21 -22.59
C PRO A 498 21.38 14.20 -22.51
N GLY A 499 21.66 15.46 -22.86
CA GLY A 499 20.66 16.52 -22.89
C GLY A 499 20.13 16.94 -21.50
N ALA A 500 20.86 16.67 -20.43
CA ALA A 500 20.50 17.17 -19.12
C ALA A 500 20.59 18.70 -19.06
N THR A 501 19.58 19.34 -18.44
CA THR A 501 19.59 20.79 -18.17
C THR A 501 19.74 21.02 -16.67
N ILE A 502 20.61 21.98 -16.29
CA ILE A 502 20.87 22.34 -14.90
C ILE A 502 20.72 23.83 -14.74
N GLU A 503 19.82 24.27 -13.88
CA GLU A 503 19.53 25.67 -13.58
C GLU A 503 19.55 25.91 -12.07
N GLY A 504 20.03 27.08 -11.65
CA GLY A 504 20.03 27.46 -10.24
C GLY A 504 20.83 26.49 -9.35
N ALA A 505 21.86 26.96 -8.72
CA ALA A 505 22.60 26.18 -7.75
C ALA A 505 23.29 27.08 -6.76
N THR A 506 23.11 26.77 -5.51
CA THR A 506 23.90 27.34 -4.42
C THR A 506 24.67 26.21 -3.76
N ALA A 507 25.96 26.07 -4.00
CA ALA A 507 26.71 24.99 -3.38
C ALA A 507 28.22 25.19 -3.32
N ALA A 508 28.83 24.43 -2.41
CA ALA A 508 30.27 24.23 -2.33
C ALA A 508 30.81 23.60 -3.64
N ARG A 509 32.06 23.91 -3.98
CA ARG A 509 32.72 23.33 -5.16
C ARG A 509 33.43 22.01 -4.81
N PRO A 510 33.49 21.00 -5.72
CA PRO A 510 32.90 20.99 -7.06
C PRO A 510 31.38 20.75 -7.00
N PHE A 511 30.60 21.52 -7.77
CA PHE A 511 29.12 21.33 -7.79
C PHE A 511 28.70 20.20 -8.71
N LEU A 512 29.16 20.20 -9.96
CA LEU A 512 28.77 19.26 -10.99
C LEU A 512 29.98 18.44 -11.47
N SER A 513 29.87 17.13 -11.45
CA SER A 513 30.79 16.20 -12.11
C SER A 513 30.07 15.34 -13.12
N VAL A 514 30.68 15.04 -14.25
CA VAL A 514 30.15 14.21 -15.34
C VAL A 514 31.14 13.13 -15.75
N GLY A 515 30.70 12.12 -16.50
CA GLY A 515 31.57 11.11 -17.09
C GLY A 515 32.57 11.73 -18.08
N LEU A 516 33.69 11.05 -18.34
CA LEU A 516 34.67 11.51 -19.32
C LEU A 516 34.03 11.64 -20.71
N GLY A 517 34.23 12.80 -21.35
CA GLY A 517 33.67 13.12 -22.66
C GLY A 517 32.20 13.54 -22.67
N GLU A 518 31.54 13.62 -21.54
CA GLU A 518 30.09 13.88 -21.43
C GLU A 518 29.72 15.36 -21.22
N ALA A 519 30.67 16.21 -20.83
CA ALA A 519 30.42 17.63 -20.50
C ALA A 519 29.74 18.42 -21.63
N ARG A 520 30.06 18.10 -22.88
CA ARG A 520 29.47 18.78 -24.06
C ARG A 520 27.99 18.53 -24.27
N GLY A 521 27.45 17.46 -23.70
CA GLY A 521 26.03 17.08 -23.79
C GLY A 521 25.17 17.70 -22.71
N ILE A 522 25.72 18.46 -21.79
CA ILE A 522 25.03 19.04 -20.62
C ILE A 522 24.77 20.53 -20.87
N VAL A 523 23.55 20.98 -20.69
CA VAL A 523 23.16 22.39 -20.76
C VAL A 523 23.16 22.99 -19.36
N VAL A 524 24.10 23.89 -19.08
CA VAL A 524 24.17 24.58 -17.81
C VAL A 524 23.67 26.01 -17.96
N GLY A 525 22.52 26.30 -17.40
CA GLY A 525 21.87 27.61 -17.43
C GLY A 525 22.44 28.61 -16.38
N SER A 526 23.31 28.16 -15.47
CA SER A 526 23.86 29.00 -14.41
C SER A 526 25.35 29.27 -14.65
N PRO A 527 25.77 30.54 -14.83
CA PRO A 527 27.18 30.88 -15.16
C PRO A 527 28.17 30.53 -14.04
N SER A 528 27.70 30.24 -12.84
CA SER A 528 28.54 29.85 -11.71
C SER A 528 28.83 28.35 -11.63
N ILE A 529 28.20 27.53 -12.50
CA ILE A 529 28.38 26.08 -12.54
C ILE A 529 29.27 25.72 -13.72
N THR A 530 30.31 24.95 -13.47
CA THR A 530 31.15 24.32 -14.48
C THR A 530 31.06 22.81 -14.34
N ALA A 531 30.86 22.10 -15.44
CA ALA A 531 30.91 20.64 -15.46
C ALA A 531 32.36 20.17 -15.46
N GLU A 532 32.76 19.42 -14.44
CA GLU A 532 34.07 18.79 -14.32
C GLU A 532 34.01 17.34 -14.75
N GLU A 533 34.84 16.94 -15.72
CA GLU A 533 34.90 15.54 -16.16
C GLU A 533 35.76 14.71 -15.19
N SER A 534 35.24 13.53 -14.79
CA SER A 534 35.93 12.62 -13.89
C SER A 534 35.65 11.17 -14.24
N ALA A 535 36.66 10.33 -14.11
CA ALA A 535 36.53 8.87 -14.21
C ALA A 535 36.12 8.22 -12.88
N GLU A 536 35.99 8.99 -11.80
CA GLU A 536 35.66 8.45 -10.48
C GLU A 536 34.23 7.87 -10.45
N ASP A 537 34.10 6.64 -9.99
CA ASP A 537 32.81 5.94 -9.83
C ASP A 537 32.34 6.07 -8.39
N PHE A 538 31.33 6.90 -8.17
CA PHE A 538 30.70 7.12 -6.88
C PHE A 538 29.59 6.10 -6.55
N TRP A 539 29.38 5.09 -7.40
CA TRP A 539 28.39 4.04 -7.21
C TRP A 539 28.88 2.85 -6.40
N GLY A 540 30.16 2.82 -6.08
CA GLY A 540 30.78 1.73 -5.31
C GLY A 540 30.23 1.62 -3.88
N PRO A 541 30.51 0.49 -3.21
CA PRO A 541 30.19 0.34 -1.81
C PRO A 541 30.91 1.43 -1.00
N ALA A 542 30.18 2.09 -0.11
CA ALA A 542 30.83 2.90 0.92
C ALA A 542 31.55 1.95 1.87
N GLU A 543 32.88 2.10 2.02
CA GLU A 543 33.65 1.40 3.02
C GLU A 543 33.18 1.69 4.47
#